data_5b6b00439cb98aa820662d67d85dccf1
#
_entry.id   5b6b00439cb98aa820662d67d85dccf1
#
_cell.length_a   1.000
_cell.length_b   1.000
_cell.length_c   1.000
_cell.angle_alpha   90.00
_cell.angle_beta   90.00
_cell.angle_gamma   90.00
#
_symmetry.space_group_name_H-M   'P 1'
#
loop_
_entity.id
_entity.type
_entity.pdbx_description
1 polymer ?
#
loop_
_entity_poly.entity_id
_entity_poly.type
_entity_poly.pdbx_seq_one_letter_code
_entity_poly.pdbx_strand_id
1 'polypeptide(L)'
;FQQLTCSCSHSACLSVHGYYKRTVKLSSGAIRLRVCRVKCSECGATHALLLSSLVPYSQIPISDQQRICKDYEEGRNVSMVCESNPSVDENNVKSILRNYRRRWREKLRSLRIRLFPLDDLILSCFSDYSSQFMQIHQRVNKLFSYTT
;
A
#
# COMPACT_ATOMS: atom_id res chain seq x y z
N PHE A 1 -14.19 8.46 -11.39
CA PHE A 1 -14.61 7.87 -10.09
C PHE A 1 -15.84 6.96 -10.19
N GLN A 2 -16.54 6.94 -11.33
CA GLN A 2 -17.79 6.16 -11.54
C GLN A 2 -17.64 4.64 -11.30
N GLN A 3 -16.41 4.10 -11.35
CA GLN A 3 -16.13 2.68 -11.11
C GLN A 3 -15.70 2.37 -9.65
N LEU A 4 -15.58 3.38 -8.80
CA LEU A 4 -15.19 3.19 -7.41
C LEU A 4 -16.45 3.15 -6.53
N THR A 5 -16.51 2.13 -5.69
CA THR A 5 -17.62 1.94 -4.74
C THR A 5 -17.15 2.32 -3.34
N CYS A 6 -17.93 3.10 -2.63
CA CYS A 6 -17.67 3.43 -1.24
C CYS A 6 -17.88 2.19 -0.34
N SER A 7 -17.24 2.17 0.83
CA SER A 7 -17.44 1.13 1.84
C SER A 7 -18.91 1.00 2.34
N CYS A 8 -19.76 2.01 2.09
CA CYS A 8 -21.19 1.94 2.33
C CYS A 8 -21.97 1.27 1.19
N SER A 9 -21.27 0.69 0.22
CA SER A 9 -21.82 -0.03 -0.95
C SER A 9 -22.55 0.82 -1.99
N HIS A 10 -22.58 2.15 -1.84
CA HIS A 10 -23.13 3.03 -2.86
C HIS A 10 -22.09 3.28 -3.97
N SER A 11 -22.53 3.24 -5.21
CA SER A 11 -21.74 3.59 -6.39
C SER A 11 -22.01 5.03 -6.82
N ALA A 12 -21.09 5.62 -7.60
CA ALA A 12 -21.18 6.99 -8.11
C ALA A 12 -21.38 8.11 -7.05
N CYS A 13 -21.16 7.79 -5.77
CA CYS A 13 -21.32 8.71 -4.63
C CYS A 13 -20.04 9.46 -4.26
N LEU A 14 -18.94 9.28 -5.01
CA LEU A 14 -17.63 9.81 -4.67
C LEU A 14 -17.31 11.09 -5.44
N SER A 15 -16.96 12.14 -4.72
CA SER A 15 -16.48 13.40 -5.28
C SER A 15 -15.07 13.74 -4.74
N VAL A 16 -14.30 14.53 -5.49
CA VAL A 16 -12.99 15.00 -5.03
C VAL A 16 -13.17 15.89 -3.82
N HIS A 17 -12.52 15.51 -2.71
CA HIS A 17 -12.55 16.28 -1.46
C HIS A 17 -11.27 17.08 -1.23
N GLY A 18 -10.16 16.71 -1.87
CA GLY A 18 -8.89 17.39 -1.74
C GLY A 18 -7.71 16.48 -2.05
N TYR A 19 -6.53 16.97 -1.68
CA TYR A 19 -5.27 16.27 -1.93
C TYR A 19 -4.34 16.40 -0.73
N TYR A 20 -3.45 15.42 -0.55
CA TYR A 20 -2.34 15.53 0.39
C TYR A 20 -1.05 15.02 -0.24
N LYS A 21 0.07 15.52 0.28
CA LYS A 21 1.40 15.09 -0.15
C LYS A 21 1.82 13.82 0.59
N ARG A 22 2.38 12.86 -0.13
CA ARG A 22 2.93 11.63 0.41
C ARG A 22 4.31 11.38 -0.16
N THR A 23 5.27 11.11 0.69
CA THR A 23 6.60 10.69 0.28
C THR A 23 6.62 9.18 0.06
N VAL A 24 7.24 8.75 -1.04
CA VAL A 24 7.54 7.35 -1.35
C VAL A 24 9.03 7.23 -1.53
N LYS A 25 9.65 6.30 -0.83
CA LYS A 25 11.08 6.01 -0.90
C LYS A 25 11.29 4.88 -1.92
N LEU A 26 11.99 5.19 -2.99
CA LEU A 26 12.40 4.25 -4.03
C LEU A 26 13.90 3.99 -3.92
N SER A 27 14.39 2.95 -4.58
CA SER A 27 15.84 2.70 -4.71
C SER A 27 16.58 3.85 -5.41
N SER A 28 15.89 4.58 -6.29
CA SER A 28 16.41 5.75 -7.00
C SER A 28 16.32 7.07 -6.22
N GLY A 29 15.75 7.06 -5.00
CA GLY A 29 15.53 8.26 -4.18
C GLY A 29 14.10 8.43 -3.73
N ALA A 30 13.81 9.51 -3.00
CA ALA A 30 12.48 9.80 -2.50
C ALA A 30 11.70 10.65 -3.50
N ILE A 31 10.47 10.26 -3.79
CA ILE A 31 9.54 11.05 -4.60
C ILE A 31 8.37 11.54 -3.76
N ARG A 32 7.81 12.68 -4.14
CA ARG A 32 6.59 13.22 -3.52
C ARG A 32 5.41 13.03 -4.45
N LEU A 33 4.40 12.32 -3.98
CA LEU A 33 3.15 12.11 -4.70
C LEU A 33 2.06 13.01 -4.12
N ARG A 34 1.20 13.50 -5.01
CA ARG A 34 -0.04 14.17 -4.64
C ARG A 34 -1.17 13.14 -4.69
N VAL A 35 -1.65 12.73 -3.52
CA VAL A 35 -2.69 11.69 -3.37
C VAL A 35 -4.06 12.35 -3.31
N CYS A 36 -4.98 11.91 -4.16
CA CYS A 36 -6.35 12.39 -4.17
C CYS A 36 -7.13 11.79 -2.99
N ARG A 37 -7.91 12.63 -2.33
CA ARG A 37 -8.94 12.22 -1.36
C ARG A 37 -10.31 12.43 -1.97
N VAL A 38 -11.16 11.44 -1.82
CA VAL A 38 -12.56 11.51 -2.23
C VAL A 38 -13.46 11.43 -1.01
N LYS A 39 -14.64 12.03 -1.11
CA LYS A 39 -15.70 12.00 -0.07
C LYS A 39 -16.95 11.38 -0.67
N CYS A 40 -17.57 10.52 0.09
CA CYS A 40 -18.88 9.96 -0.24
C CYS A 40 -19.99 10.94 0.13
N SER A 41 -20.94 11.20 -0.78
CA SER A 41 -22.12 12.02 -0.52
C SER A 41 -23.10 11.34 0.43
N GLU A 42 -23.17 10.01 0.39
CA GLU A 42 -24.15 9.24 1.13
C GLU A 42 -23.80 9.04 2.61
N CYS A 43 -22.59 8.58 2.88
CA CYS A 43 -22.17 8.29 4.26
C CYS A 43 -21.19 9.30 4.86
N GLY A 44 -20.74 10.29 4.07
CA GLY A 44 -19.77 11.30 4.51
C GLY A 44 -18.33 10.79 4.67
N ALA A 45 -18.07 9.49 4.50
CA ALA A 45 -16.74 8.91 4.64
C ALA A 45 -15.77 9.48 3.61
N THR A 46 -14.51 9.64 4.02
CA THR A 46 -13.42 10.08 3.13
C THR A 46 -12.44 8.95 2.90
N HIS A 47 -12.01 8.80 1.65
CA HIS A 47 -11.06 7.77 1.25
C HIS A 47 -9.88 8.40 0.52
N ALA A 48 -8.67 7.87 0.74
CA ALA A 48 -7.50 8.22 -0.05
C ALA A 48 -7.33 7.20 -1.18
N LEU A 49 -7.16 7.71 -2.41
CA LEU A 49 -6.96 6.86 -3.58
C LEU A 49 -5.47 6.51 -3.70
N LEU A 50 -5.10 5.28 -3.42
CA LEU A 50 -3.71 4.80 -3.52
C LEU A 50 -3.50 3.90 -4.73
N LEU A 51 -2.36 4.09 -5.40
CA LEU A 51 -1.87 3.14 -6.39
C LEU A 51 -1.68 1.77 -5.76
N SER A 52 -1.96 0.71 -6.52
CA SER A 52 -1.78 -0.68 -6.09
C SER A 52 -0.33 -1.03 -5.70
N SER A 53 0.64 -0.25 -6.20
CA SER A 53 2.05 -0.37 -5.81
C SER A 53 2.39 0.23 -4.44
N LEU A 54 1.45 0.91 -3.77
CA LEU A 54 1.66 1.58 -2.49
C LEU A 54 0.92 0.89 -1.37
N VAL A 55 1.56 0.77 -0.23
CA VAL A 55 0.97 0.20 0.99
C VAL A 55 0.42 1.33 1.86
N PRO A 56 -0.84 1.23 2.37
CA PRO A 56 -1.36 2.17 3.36
C PRO A 56 -0.39 2.40 4.51
N TYR A 57 -0.24 3.66 4.93
CA TYR A 57 0.64 4.10 6.02
C TYR A 57 2.14 3.79 5.86
N SER A 58 2.61 3.34 4.70
CA SER A 58 4.03 3.06 4.46
C SER A 58 4.59 3.94 3.36
N GLN A 59 5.83 4.40 3.53
CA GLN A 59 6.58 5.10 2.48
C GLN A 59 7.28 4.13 1.52
N ILE A 60 7.31 2.84 1.85
CA ILE A 60 8.02 1.81 1.08
C ILE A 60 7.03 1.14 0.12
N PRO A 61 7.36 1.01 -1.17
CA PRO A 61 6.55 0.31 -2.16
C PRO A 61 6.28 -1.15 -1.80
N ILE A 62 5.20 -1.70 -2.31
CA ILE A 62 4.81 -3.08 -2.04
C ILE A 62 5.87 -4.08 -2.54
N SER A 63 6.53 -3.83 -3.66
CA SER A 63 7.58 -4.67 -4.22
C SER A 63 8.77 -4.83 -3.26
N ASP A 64 9.20 -3.73 -2.63
CA ASP A 64 10.28 -3.78 -1.65
C ASP A 64 9.85 -4.48 -0.36
N GLN A 65 8.61 -4.22 0.11
CA GLN A 65 8.07 -4.92 1.28
C GLN A 65 7.94 -6.42 1.03
N GLN A 66 7.52 -6.81 -0.16
CA GLN A 66 7.40 -8.21 -0.55
C GLN A 66 8.77 -8.91 -0.54
N ARG A 67 9.81 -8.27 -1.11
CA ARG A 67 11.17 -8.79 -1.11
C ARG A 67 11.70 -8.98 0.32
N ILE A 68 11.51 -7.98 1.19
CA ILE A 68 11.86 -8.03 2.60
C ILE A 68 11.17 -9.20 3.32
N CYS A 69 9.86 -9.37 3.10
CA CYS A 69 9.10 -10.46 3.71
C CYS A 69 9.56 -11.83 3.19
N LYS A 70 9.88 -11.93 1.90
CA LYS A 70 10.40 -13.16 1.29
C LYS A 70 11.75 -13.55 1.88
N ASP A 71 12.69 -12.61 1.95
CA ASP A 71 14.01 -12.85 2.56
C ASP A 71 13.87 -13.38 4.00
N TYR A 72 12.94 -12.80 4.76
CA TYR A 72 12.66 -13.24 6.13
C TYR A 72 12.06 -14.66 6.18
N GLU A 73 11.11 -15.02 5.31
CA GLU A 73 10.51 -16.37 5.25
C GLU A 73 11.52 -17.43 4.76
N GLU A 74 12.56 -17.02 4.01
CA GLU A 74 13.71 -17.87 3.62
C GLU A 74 14.69 -18.11 4.80
N GLY A 75 14.38 -17.63 6.00
CA GLY A 75 15.16 -17.87 7.22
C GLY A 75 16.28 -16.84 7.46
N ARG A 76 16.37 -15.75 6.69
CA ARG A 76 17.35 -14.70 6.94
C ARG A 76 17.00 -13.93 8.21
N ASN A 77 18.00 -13.63 9.02
CA ASN A 77 17.81 -12.74 10.15
C ASN A 77 17.68 -11.27 9.70
N VAL A 78 17.28 -10.38 10.61
CA VAL A 78 17.01 -8.97 10.28
C VAL A 78 18.24 -8.26 9.69
N SER A 79 19.44 -8.57 10.17
CA SER A 79 20.69 -7.98 9.64
C SER A 79 20.91 -8.37 8.18
N MET A 80 20.80 -9.66 7.88
CA MET A 80 20.91 -10.17 6.52
C MET A 80 19.85 -9.60 5.58
N VAL A 81 18.61 -9.43 6.09
CA VAL A 81 17.54 -8.78 5.31
C VAL A 81 17.88 -7.32 5.02
N CYS A 82 18.45 -6.57 5.97
CA CYS A 82 18.89 -5.20 5.74
C CYS A 82 20.01 -5.13 4.71
N GLU A 83 21.00 -6.01 4.78
CA GLU A 83 22.11 -6.10 3.82
C GLU A 83 21.62 -6.39 2.39
N SER A 84 20.61 -7.27 2.26
CA SER A 84 19.98 -7.60 0.97
C SER A 84 19.10 -6.49 0.42
N ASN A 85 18.70 -5.52 1.24
CA ASN A 85 17.77 -4.44 0.89
C ASN A 85 18.35 -3.05 1.22
N PRO A 86 19.51 -2.66 0.68
CA PRO A 86 20.23 -1.44 1.07
C PRO A 86 19.47 -0.15 0.74
N SER A 87 18.49 -0.19 -0.14
CA SER A 87 17.63 0.95 -0.47
C SER A 87 16.55 1.26 0.59
N VAL A 88 16.38 0.35 1.56
CA VAL A 88 15.37 0.50 2.64
C VAL A 88 16.11 0.60 3.97
N ASP A 89 15.92 1.70 4.69
CA ASP A 89 16.56 1.87 6.00
C ASP A 89 16.09 0.81 7.01
N GLU A 90 16.96 0.47 7.95
CA GLU A 90 16.75 -0.59 8.94
C GLU A 90 15.47 -0.42 9.76
N ASN A 91 15.08 0.81 10.10
CA ASN A 91 13.85 1.08 10.86
C ASN A 91 12.61 0.73 10.03
N ASN A 92 12.64 1.01 8.73
CA ASN A 92 11.57 0.61 7.83
C ASN A 92 11.55 -0.92 7.65
N VAL A 93 12.68 -1.60 7.50
CA VAL A 93 12.75 -3.07 7.46
C VAL A 93 12.12 -3.67 8.71
N LYS A 94 12.55 -3.22 9.89
CA LYS A 94 11.98 -3.67 11.19
C LYS A 94 10.47 -3.42 11.28
N SER A 95 9.99 -2.27 10.81
CA SER A 95 8.58 -1.93 10.80
C SER A 95 7.77 -2.83 9.86
N ILE A 96 8.28 -3.07 8.65
CA ILE A 96 7.68 -3.97 7.67
C ILE A 96 7.56 -5.38 8.24
N LEU A 97 8.65 -5.94 8.77
CA LEU A 97 8.65 -7.28 9.35
C LEU A 97 7.72 -7.41 10.57
N ARG A 98 7.61 -6.34 11.39
CA ARG A 98 6.66 -6.30 12.50
C ARG A 98 5.21 -6.36 12.01
N ASN A 99 4.87 -5.56 10.99
CA ASN A 99 3.53 -5.55 10.39
C ASN A 99 3.22 -6.87 9.70
N TYR A 100 4.17 -7.43 8.97
CA TYR A 100 4.05 -8.73 8.34
C TYR A 100 3.73 -9.83 9.36
N ARG A 101 4.54 -9.96 10.42
CA ARG A 101 4.33 -10.98 11.47
C ARG A 101 3.00 -10.83 12.19
N ARG A 102 2.59 -9.59 12.48
CA ARG A 102 1.39 -9.31 13.29
C ARG A 102 0.08 -9.39 12.52
N ARG A 103 0.09 -9.04 11.24
CA ARG A 103 -1.15 -8.81 10.49
C ARG A 103 -1.29 -9.72 9.28
N TRP A 104 -0.22 -9.95 8.53
CA TRP A 104 -0.34 -10.53 7.19
C TRP A 104 0.09 -11.99 7.10
N ARG A 105 1.08 -12.40 7.86
CA ARG A 105 1.66 -13.76 7.79
C ARG A 105 0.61 -14.83 8.04
N GLU A 106 -0.12 -14.71 9.13
CA GLU A 106 -1.16 -15.68 9.52
C GLU A 106 -2.32 -15.66 8.52
N LYS A 107 -2.76 -14.45 8.12
CA LYS A 107 -3.81 -14.26 7.14
C LYS A 107 -3.45 -14.85 5.78
N LEU A 108 -2.24 -14.62 5.28
CA LEU A 108 -1.76 -15.23 4.04
C LEU A 108 -1.72 -16.75 4.14
N ARG A 109 -1.25 -17.30 5.26
CA ARG A 109 -1.23 -18.73 5.51
C ARG A 109 -2.63 -19.35 5.59
N SER A 110 -3.54 -18.73 6.32
CA SER A 110 -4.91 -19.21 6.50
C SER A 110 -5.69 -19.21 5.18
N LEU A 111 -5.46 -18.23 4.33
CA LEU A 111 -6.06 -18.12 3.01
C LEU A 111 -5.30 -18.89 1.93
N ARG A 112 -4.19 -19.57 2.27
CA ARG A 112 -3.27 -20.21 1.32
C ARG A 112 -2.78 -19.25 0.22
N ILE A 113 -2.78 -17.97 0.51
CA ILE A 113 -2.26 -16.95 -0.38
C ILE A 113 -0.74 -16.96 -0.29
N ARG A 114 -0.07 -16.90 -1.42
CA ARG A 114 1.38 -16.84 -1.51
C ARG A 114 1.86 -15.40 -1.41
N LEU A 115 3.11 -15.20 -1.00
CA LEU A 115 3.78 -13.90 -1.12
C LEU A 115 3.96 -13.46 -2.59
N PHE A 116 3.81 -14.38 -3.51
CA PHE A 116 3.79 -14.19 -4.95
C PHE A 116 2.60 -14.93 -5.55
N PRO A 117 1.90 -14.36 -6.51
CA PRO A 117 2.21 -13.08 -7.13
C PRO A 117 1.94 -11.86 -6.22
N LEU A 118 2.44 -10.71 -6.64
CA LEU A 118 2.35 -9.43 -5.93
C LEU A 118 0.92 -9.06 -5.53
N ASP A 119 -0.05 -9.42 -6.37
CA ASP A 119 -1.46 -9.08 -6.19
C ASP A 119 -2.06 -9.64 -4.89
N ASP A 120 -1.62 -10.82 -4.47
CA ASP A 120 -2.13 -11.47 -3.26
C ASP A 120 -1.75 -10.69 -1.99
N LEU A 121 -0.52 -10.21 -1.92
CA LEU A 121 -0.07 -9.37 -0.80
C LEU A 121 -0.76 -8.00 -0.82
N ILE A 122 -0.97 -7.41 -2.01
CA ILE A 122 -1.70 -6.15 -2.18
C ILE A 122 -3.12 -6.30 -1.63
N LEU A 123 -3.86 -7.31 -2.07
CA LEU A 123 -5.23 -7.55 -1.62
C LEU A 123 -5.29 -7.70 -0.09
N SER A 124 -4.37 -8.43 0.49
CA SER A 124 -4.28 -8.60 1.94
C SER A 124 -4.01 -7.29 2.66
N CYS A 125 -3.09 -6.47 2.16
CA CYS A 125 -2.75 -5.17 2.76
C CYS A 125 -3.93 -4.19 2.71
N PHE A 126 -4.64 -4.11 1.58
CA PHE A 126 -5.73 -3.15 1.42
C PHE A 126 -7.00 -3.58 2.15
N SER A 127 -7.27 -4.87 2.29
CA SER A 127 -8.45 -5.35 3.03
C SER A 127 -8.46 -4.91 4.49
N ASP A 128 -7.29 -4.72 5.10
CA ASP A 128 -7.17 -4.27 6.49
C ASP A 128 -7.43 -2.76 6.66
N TYR A 129 -7.41 -1.99 5.57
CA TYR A 129 -7.53 -0.53 5.57
C TYR A 129 -8.62 0.01 4.63
N SER A 130 -9.52 -0.85 4.15
CA SER A 130 -10.54 -0.52 3.15
C SER A 130 -11.47 0.64 3.52
N SER A 131 -11.67 0.91 4.81
CA SER A 131 -12.49 2.03 5.27
C SER A 131 -11.84 3.41 5.03
N GLN A 132 -10.51 3.47 4.89
CA GLN A 132 -9.76 4.72 4.75
C GLN A 132 -9.05 4.86 3.41
N PHE A 133 -8.79 3.75 2.72
CA PHE A 133 -8.05 3.72 1.47
C PHE A 133 -8.81 2.94 0.40
N MET A 134 -8.78 3.47 -0.80
CA MET A 134 -9.25 2.78 -2.00
C MET A 134 -8.07 2.50 -2.91
N GLN A 135 -7.98 1.27 -3.38
CA GLN A 135 -6.97 0.85 -4.32
C GLN A 135 -7.37 1.27 -5.73
N ILE A 136 -6.42 1.84 -6.46
CA ILE A 136 -6.56 2.13 -7.88
C ILE A 136 -5.42 1.45 -8.64
N HIS A 137 -5.77 0.86 -9.79
CA HIS A 137 -4.79 0.25 -10.68
C HIS A 137 -4.13 1.30 -11.56
N GLN A 138 -2.89 1.06 -11.94
CA GLN A 138 -1.96 1.99 -12.59
C GLN A 138 -2.45 2.58 -13.94
N ARG A 139 -3.55 2.07 -14.50
CA ARG A 139 -4.11 2.55 -15.78
C ARG A 139 -4.76 3.95 -15.71
N VAL A 140 -4.84 4.56 -14.53
CA VAL A 140 -5.43 5.90 -14.37
C VAL A 140 -4.32 6.94 -14.24
N ASN A 141 -3.58 7.14 -15.31
CA ASN A 141 -2.42 8.05 -15.39
C ASN A 141 -2.74 9.55 -15.09
N LYS A 142 -4.00 9.93 -14.97
CA LYS A 142 -4.41 11.33 -14.75
C LYS A 142 -4.57 11.74 -13.29
N LEU A 143 -4.51 10.81 -12.33
CA LEU A 143 -4.77 11.10 -10.91
C LEU A 143 -3.49 11.42 -10.11
N PHE A 144 -2.33 11.25 -10.70
CA PHE A 144 -1.06 11.48 -10.04
C PHE A 144 -0.20 12.42 -10.87
N SER A 145 -0.06 13.64 -10.42
CA SER A 145 0.96 14.56 -10.90
C SER A 145 2.15 14.49 -9.96
N TYR A 146 3.34 14.25 -10.52
CA TYR A 146 4.59 14.45 -9.79
C TYR A 146 4.76 15.94 -9.55
N THR A 147 4.98 16.33 -8.30
CA THR A 147 5.49 17.66 -8.00
C THR A 147 7.00 17.53 -7.83
N THR A 148 7.77 18.08 -8.77
CA THR A 148 9.20 18.35 -8.60
C THR A 148 9.45 19.19 -7.35
#